data_327a72f55dee1fdcf62350fd72e9fc64
#
_entry.id   327a72f55dee1fdcf62350fd72e9fc64
#
_cell.length_a   1.000
_cell.length_b   1.000
_cell.length_c   1.000
_cell.angle_alpha   90.00
_cell.angle_beta   90.00
_cell.angle_gamma   90.00
#
_symmetry.space_group_name_H-M   'P 1'
#
loop_
_entity.id
_entity.type
_entity.pdbx_description
1 polymer ?
#
loop_
_entity_poly.entity_id
_entity_poly.type
_entity_poly.pdbx_seq_one_letter_code
_entity_poly.pdbx_strand_id
1 'polypeptide(L)'
;MNEKNSLGLDKCFLELDNPILLFTEWYKEAKKTEINDPNALALGTIDEKGYPNVRMVLLKDYGEDGFVFYTNFNSNKGNSIKQNPNISMCFHWKSLLRQIRIVGTAEKVSDEEADNYYKSRSYGSRTGAWASNQSSILKDREELNQSIKKFKDLYKDENNVPRPDHWSGWRLKHHEIEFWLDGENRIHERLKYIKENNDWKKILLSP
;
A
#
# COMPACT_ATOMS: atom_id res chain seq x y z
N MET A 1 -18.76 26.06 -12.94
CA MET A 1 -18.61 25.67 -11.51
C MET A 1 -18.95 24.20 -11.44
N ASN A 2 -18.06 23.38 -10.87
CA ASN A 2 -18.37 21.96 -10.66
C ASN A 2 -19.56 21.83 -9.68
N GLU A 3 -20.40 20.83 -9.89
CA GLU A 3 -21.49 20.52 -8.96
C GLU A 3 -20.92 20.18 -7.59
N LYS A 4 -21.50 20.74 -6.54
CA LYS A 4 -21.09 20.53 -5.14
C LYS A 4 -22.07 19.58 -4.45
N ASN A 5 -21.56 18.78 -3.51
CA ASN A 5 -22.36 17.95 -2.61
C ASN A 5 -22.90 18.77 -1.42
N SER A 6 -23.64 18.13 -0.51
CA SER A 6 -24.22 18.79 0.68
C SER A 6 -23.16 19.38 1.64
N LEU A 7 -21.93 18.89 1.60
CA LEU A 7 -20.80 19.40 2.39
C LEU A 7 -20.10 20.59 1.71
N GLY A 8 -20.54 21.02 0.53
CA GLY A 8 -19.91 22.05 -0.27
C GLY A 8 -18.62 21.60 -0.98
N LEU A 9 -18.34 20.30 -1.03
CA LEU A 9 -17.23 19.70 -1.75
C LEU A 9 -17.62 19.32 -3.18
N ASP A 10 -16.61 19.11 -4.05
CA ASP A 10 -16.85 18.58 -5.39
C ASP A 10 -17.62 17.25 -5.32
N LYS A 11 -18.47 17.02 -6.32
CA LYS A 11 -19.31 15.82 -6.38
C LYS A 11 -18.55 14.50 -6.36
N CYS A 12 -17.25 14.49 -6.64
CA CYS A 12 -16.44 13.29 -6.50
C CYS A 12 -16.27 12.82 -5.05
N PHE A 13 -16.48 13.70 -4.07
CA PHE A 13 -16.61 13.33 -2.65
C PHE A 13 -18.05 12.86 -2.43
N LEU A 14 -18.31 11.61 -2.76
CA LEU A 14 -19.62 11.01 -2.55
C LEU A 14 -20.01 11.09 -1.07
N GLU A 15 -21.30 11.30 -0.81
CA GLU A 15 -21.84 11.45 0.56
C GLU A 15 -21.97 10.08 1.25
N LEU A 16 -20.86 9.35 1.34
CA LEU A 16 -20.79 8.03 1.94
C LEU A 16 -20.31 8.12 3.38
N ASP A 17 -20.93 7.34 4.27
CA ASP A 17 -20.49 7.28 5.68
C ASP A 17 -19.27 6.38 5.84
N ASN A 18 -19.08 5.43 4.94
CA ASN A 18 -17.96 4.51 4.94
C ASN A 18 -16.87 4.95 3.97
N PRO A 19 -15.64 5.27 4.48
CA PRO A 19 -14.53 5.71 3.63
C PRO A 19 -14.00 4.62 2.69
N ILE A 20 -14.23 3.34 2.99
CA ILE A 20 -13.81 2.24 2.11
C ILE A 20 -14.63 2.24 0.81
N LEU A 21 -15.90 2.59 0.90
CA LEU A 21 -16.74 2.75 -0.29
C LEU A 21 -16.27 3.94 -1.15
N LEU A 22 -15.93 5.07 -0.53
CA LEU A 22 -15.38 6.22 -1.25
C LEU A 22 -14.02 5.89 -1.89
N PHE A 23 -13.14 5.19 -1.15
CA PHE A 23 -11.88 4.69 -1.69
C PHE A 23 -12.14 3.80 -2.92
N THR A 24 -13.10 2.90 -2.84
CA THR A 24 -13.44 1.97 -3.93
C THR A 24 -13.83 2.70 -5.20
N GLU A 25 -14.69 3.73 -5.09
CA GLU A 25 -15.10 4.52 -6.26
C GLU A 25 -13.94 5.34 -6.84
N TRP A 26 -13.14 5.99 -6.00
CA TRP A 26 -11.97 6.73 -6.48
C TRP A 26 -10.91 5.81 -7.10
N TYR A 27 -10.69 4.63 -6.52
CA TYR A 27 -9.74 3.66 -7.06
C TYR A 27 -10.22 3.04 -8.38
N LYS A 28 -11.52 2.82 -8.53
CA LYS A 28 -12.15 2.37 -9.78
C LYS A 28 -11.93 3.38 -10.91
N GLU A 29 -12.03 4.66 -10.62
CA GLU A 29 -11.69 5.75 -11.55
C GLU A 29 -10.18 5.74 -11.89
N ALA A 30 -9.32 5.67 -10.87
CA ALA A 30 -7.88 5.62 -11.06
C ALA A 30 -7.44 4.44 -11.95
N LYS A 31 -8.06 3.27 -11.80
CA LYS A 31 -7.77 2.11 -12.67
C LYS A 31 -8.08 2.35 -14.15
N LYS A 32 -8.92 3.32 -14.47
CA LYS A 32 -9.26 3.67 -15.86
C LYS A 32 -8.36 4.77 -16.43
N THR A 33 -7.85 5.65 -15.58
CA THR A 33 -7.23 6.91 -16.01
C THR A 33 -5.72 6.99 -15.75
N GLU A 34 -5.20 6.30 -14.72
CA GLU A 34 -3.76 6.26 -14.46
C GLU A 34 -3.06 5.41 -15.52
N ILE A 35 -1.96 5.95 -16.07
CA ILE A 35 -1.20 5.29 -17.13
C ILE A 35 -0.53 4.02 -16.61
N ASN A 36 0.00 4.06 -15.38
CA ASN A 36 0.74 2.97 -14.76
C ASN A 36 0.32 2.81 -13.29
N ASP A 37 0.27 1.57 -12.84
CA ASP A 37 0.20 1.17 -11.43
C ASP A 37 -0.74 2.02 -10.56
N PRO A 38 -2.06 2.10 -10.84
CA PRO A 38 -3.01 2.84 -10.00
C PRO A 38 -3.02 2.35 -8.55
N ASN A 39 -2.49 1.17 -8.30
CA ASN A 39 -2.30 0.56 -6.99
C ASN A 39 -0.95 0.89 -6.33
N ALA A 40 -0.08 1.67 -6.99
CA ALA A 40 1.15 2.13 -6.37
C ALA A 40 0.86 3.16 -5.27
N LEU A 41 1.55 3.01 -4.15
CA LEU A 41 1.42 3.93 -3.01
C LEU A 41 2.78 4.18 -2.35
N ALA A 42 2.95 5.37 -1.79
CA ALA A 42 4.07 5.68 -0.92
C ALA A 42 3.77 5.16 0.50
N LEU A 43 4.62 4.26 0.99
CA LEU A 43 4.54 3.71 2.34
C LEU A 43 5.53 4.42 3.26
N GLY A 44 5.03 5.10 4.28
CA GLY A 44 5.80 5.69 5.37
C GLY A 44 5.98 4.71 6.53
N THR A 45 7.22 4.59 7.02
CA THR A 45 7.59 3.80 8.21
C THR A 45 8.59 4.59 9.05
N ILE A 46 8.73 4.27 10.33
CA ILE A 46 9.69 4.88 11.24
C ILE A 46 10.77 3.85 11.56
N ASP A 47 12.04 4.18 11.36
CA ASP A 47 13.15 3.29 11.68
C ASP A 47 13.51 3.28 13.18
N GLU A 48 14.47 2.43 13.56
CA GLU A 48 14.94 2.28 14.93
C GLU A 48 15.51 3.57 15.56
N LYS A 49 15.96 4.50 14.71
CA LYS A 49 16.49 5.82 15.13
C LYS A 49 15.42 6.90 15.18
N GLY A 50 14.16 6.57 14.87
CA GLY A 50 13.04 7.50 14.82
C GLY A 50 12.92 8.30 13.51
N TYR A 51 13.72 8.00 12.49
CA TYR A 51 13.62 8.67 11.20
C TYR A 51 12.47 8.12 10.36
N PRO A 52 11.62 9.00 9.77
CA PRO A 52 10.64 8.60 8.80
C PRO A 52 11.31 8.19 7.49
N ASN A 53 10.93 7.03 6.97
CA ASN A 53 11.41 6.50 5.71
C ASN A 53 10.24 6.24 4.77
N VAL A 54 10.39 6.59 3.48
CA VAL A 54 9.33 6.42 2.46
C VAL A 54 9.84 5.60 1.28
N ARG A 55 9.01 4.72 0.74
CA ARG A 55 9.24 3.96 -0.51
C ARG A 55 7.92 3.58 -1.15
N MET A 56 7.98 3.27 -2.45
CA MET A 56 6.81 2.77 -3.17
C MET A 56 6.57 1.29 -2.87
N VAL A 57 5.30 0.92 -2.68
CA VAL A 57 4.81 -0.47 -2.63
C VAL A 57 3.51 -0.54 -3.43
N LEU A 58 3.03 -1.75 -3.71
CA LEU A 58 1.79 -1.96 -4.45
C LEU A 58 0.69 -2.48 -3.52
N LEU A 59 -0.46 -1.83 -3.52
CA LEU A 59 -1.68 -2.35 -2.90
C LEU A 59 -2.07 -3.66 -3.58
N LYS A 60 -2.40 -4.67 -2.79
CA LYS A 60 -2.79 -6.00 -3.30
C LYS A 60 -4.20 -6.40 -2.89
N ASP A 61 -4.65 -5.91 -1.76
CA ASP A 61 -6.02 -6.09 -1.29
C ASP A 61 -6.42 -4.93 -0.38
N TYR A 62 -7.71 -4.66 -0.26
CA TYR A 62 -8.25 -3.64 0.65
C TYR A 62 -9.71 -3.95 1.01
N GLY A 63 -10.12 -3.48 2.17
CA GLY A 63 -11.48 -3.63 2.67
C GLY A 63 -11.64 -3.06 4.06
N GLU A 64 -12.72 -3.42 4.73
CA GLU A 64 -13.01 -3.02 6.12
C GLU A 64 -11.90 -3.44 7.08
N ASP A 65 -11.23 -4.56 6.77
CA ASP A 65 -10.15 -5.09 7.57
C ASP A 65 -8.81 -4.36 7.38
N GLY A 66 -8.68 -3.54 6.34
CA GLY A 66 -7.46 -2.77 6.08
C GLY A 66 -6.93 -2.88 4.66
N PHE A 67 -5.69 -2.38 4.48
CA PHE A 67 -5.00 -2.28 3.19
C PHE A 67 -3.75 -3.18 3.20
N VAL A 68 -3.62 -4.08 2.22
CA VAL A 68 -2.60 -5.13 2.20
C VAL A 68 -1.53 -4.87 1.16
N PHE A 69 -0.27 -5.04 1.55
CA PHE A 69 0.87 -5.12 0.65
C PHE A 69 1.82 -6.24 1.07
N TYR A 70 2.59 -6.77 0.13
CA TYR A 70 3.52 -7.87 0.39
C TYR A 70 4.97 -7.42 0.21
N THR A 71 5.85 -7.94 1.06
CA THR A 71 7.28 -7.57 1.04
C THR A 71 8.15 -8.63 1.72
N ASN A 72 9.48 -8.45 1.59
CA ASN A 72 10.45 -9.17 2.40
C ASN A 72 10.49 -8.55 3.82
N PHE A 73 10.23 -9.37 4.84
CA PHE A 73 10.19 -8.97 6.25
C PHE A 73 11.56 -8.63 6.84
N ASN A 74 12.64 -9.06 6.18
CA ASN A 74 14.01 -8.72 6.58
C ASN A 74 14.53 -7.45 5.88
N SER A 75 13.74 -6.83 5.00
CA SER A 75 14.08 -5.53 4.41
C SER A 75 14.01 -4.40 5.44
N ASN A 76 14.62 -3.24 5.13
CA ASN A 76 14.57 -2.06 6.02
C ASN A 76 13.14 -1.72 6.46
N LYS A 77 12.17 -1.69 5.51
CA LYS A 77 10.77 -1.44 5.85
C LYS A 77 10.15 -2.54 6.72
N GLY A 78 10.49 -3.80 6.45
CA GLY A 78 10.01 -4.93 7.24
C GLY A 78 10.49 -4.87 8.68
N ASN A 79 11.77 -4.54 8.89
CA ASN A 79 12.36 -4.36 10.22
C ASN A 79 11.77 -3.13 10.94
N SER A 80 11.61 -2.01 10.23
CA SER A 80 10.96 -0.81 10.78
C SER A 80 9.56 -1.10 11.30
N ILE A 81 8.74 -1.83 10.53
CA ILE A 81 7.35 -2.17 10.92
C ILE A 81 7.32 -3.13 12.11
N LYS A 82 8.26 -4.09 12.20
CA LYS A 82 8.36 -4.99 13.36
C LYS A 82 8.64 -4.22 14.66
N GLN A 83 9.41 -3.13 14.59
CA GLN A 83 9.77 -2.30 15.75
C GLN A 83 8.72 -1.26 16.07
N ASN A 84 8.17 -0.60 15.04
CA ASN A 84 7.12 0.39 15.15
C ASN A 84 6.03 0.11 14.10
N PRO A 85 4.90 -0.48 14.50
CA PRO A 85 3.85 -0.85 13.58
C PRO A 85 3.01 0.33 13.06
N ASN A 86 3.22 1.55 13.56
CA ASN A 86 2.52 2.72 13.05
C ASN A 86 3.05 3.09 11.67
N ILE A 87 2.19 3.03 10.68
CA ILE A 87 2.54 3.29 9.27
C ILE A 87 1.52 4.21 8.62
N SER A 88 1.92 4.82 7.53
CA SER A 88 1.04 5.59 6.67
C SER A 88 1.20 5.18 5.20
N MET A 89 0.10 5.27 4.46
CA MET A 89 0.05 5.06 3.02
C MET A 89 -0.43 6.34 2.34
N CYS A 90 0.12 6.65 1.16
CA CYS A 90 -0.33 7.77 0.35
C CYS A 90 -0.44 7.34 -1.11
N PHE A 91 -1.64 7.41 -1.66
CA PHE A 91 -1.90 7.33 -3.10
C PHE A 91 -1.90 8.74 -3.67
N HIS A 92 -1.34 8.90 -4.87
CA HIS A 92 -1.41 10.14 -5.62
C HIS A 92 -1.73 9.84 -7.09
N TRP A 93 -2.98 10.03 -7.46
CA TRP A 93 -3.49 9.83 -8.81
C TRP A 93 -3.51 11.16 -9.56
N LYS A 94 -2.45 11.38 -10.33
CA LYS A 94 -2.23 12.65 -11.03
C LYS A 94 -3.26 12.92 -12.12
N SER A 95 -3.72 11.89 -12.82
CA SER A 95 -4.76 12.03 -13.85
C SER A 95 -6.09 12.52 -13.29
N LEU A 96 -6.35 12.27 -12.01
CA LEU A 96 -7.56 12.66 -11.30
C LEU A 96 -7.37 13.88 -10.40
N LEU A 97 -6.14 14.38 -10.26
CA LEU A 97 -5.78 15.42 -9.30
C LEU A 97 -6.16 15.06 -7.86
N ARG A 98 -6.09 13.77 -7.50
CA ARG A 98 -6.54 13.22 -6.22
C ARG A 98 -5.41 12.58 -5.43
N GLN A 99 -5.49 12.72 -4.11
CA GLN A 99 -4.61 12.05 -3.17
C GLN A 99 -5.44 11.40 -2.07
N ILE A 100 -5.02 10.21 -1.61
CA ILE A 100 -5.60 9.56 -0.43
C ILE A 100 -4.47 9.26 0.54
N ARG A 101 -4.64 9.67 1.80
CA ARG A 101 -3.74 9.34 2.90
C ARG A 101 -4.44 8.43 3.89
N ILE A 102 -3.76 7.37 4.30
CA ILE A 102 -4.30 6.38 5.23
C ILE A 102 -3.29 6.22 6.35
N VAL A 103 -3.75 6.31 7.59
CA VAL A 103 -2.93 6.14 8.78
C VAL A 103 -3.49 4.98 9.60
N GLY A 104 -2.60 4.16 10.12
CA GLY A 104 -3.01 3.00 10.89
C GLY A 104 -1.84 2.20 11.45
N THR A 105 -2.19 1.03 11.98
CA THR A 105 -1.25 0.08 12.58
C THR A 105 -1.11 -1.14 11.68
N ALA A 106 0.12 -1.56 11.42
CA ALA A 106 0.40 -2.74 10.61
C ALA A 106 0.29 -4.03 11.45
N GLU A 107 -0.36 -5.03 10.89
CA GLU A 107 -0.35 -6.41 11.39
C GLU A 107 0.07 -7.37 10.28
N LYS A 108 0.67 -8.51 10.64
CA LYS A 108 1.01 -9.56 9.66
C LYS A 108 -0.28 -10.21 9.17
N VAL A 109 -0.41 -10.42 7.86
CA VAL A 109 -1.49 -11.26 7.30
C VAL A 109 -1.30 -12.72 7.71
N SER A 110 -2.36 -13.55 7.64
CA SER A 110 -2.26 -14.97 7.91
C SER A 110 -1.29 -15.67 6.94
N ASP A 111 -0.72 -16.79 7.37
CA ASP A 111 0.16 -17.57 6.49
C ASP A 111 -0.61 -18.14 5.30
N GLU A 112 -1.88 -18.51 5.49
CA GLU A 112 -2.76 -18.95 4.40
C GLU A 112 -2.95 -17.84 3.35
N GLU A 113 -3.25 -16.61 3.77
CA GLU A 113 -3.39 -15.46 2.88
C GLU A 113 -2.07 -15.18 2.14
N ALA A 114 -0.94 -15.23 2.85
CA ALA A 114 0.38 -15.03 2.25
C ALA A 114 0.72 -16.13 1.24
N ASP A 115 0.42 -17.39 1.53
CA ASP A 115 0.66 -18.53 0.64
C ASP A 115 -0.20 -18.46 -0.62
N ASN A 116 -1.49 -18.11 -0.48
CA ASN A 116 -2.41 -17.95 -1.59
C ASN A 116 -1.95 -16.84 -2.53
N TYR A 117 -1.58 -15.69 -1.98
CA TYR A 117 -1.06 -14.60 -2.83
C TYR A 117 0.30 -14.95 -3.43
N TYR A 118 1.21 -15.61 -2.69
CA TYR A 118 2.52 -16.00 -3.21
C TYR A 118 2.39 -16.95 -4.42
N LYS A 119 1.49 -17.94 -4.36
CA LYS A 119 1.20 -18.86 -5.45
C LYS A 119 0.70 -18.16 -6.72
N SER A 120 -0.04 -17.08 -6.59
CA SER A 120 -0.58 -16.31 -7.74
C SER A 120 0.49 -15.50 -8.48
N ARG A 121 1.68 -15.33 -7.90
CA ARG A 121 2.78 -14.56 -8.50
C ARG A 121 3.45 -15.36 -9.63
N SER A 122 4.02 -14.62 -10.61
CA SER A 122 4.82 -15.25 -11.66
C SER A 122 6.01 -16.04 -11.10
N TYR A 123 6.43 -17.08 -11.77
CA TYR A 123 7.59 -17.90 -11.40
C TYR A 123 8.84 -17.05 -11.11
N GLY A 124 9.16 -16.09 -12.00
CA GLY A 124 10.30 -15.20 -11.80
C GLY A 124 10.19 -14.34 -10.53
N SER A 125 8.98 -13.91 -10.17
CA SER A 125 8.74 -13.16 -8.94
C SER A 125 8.85 -14.04 -7.69
N ARG A 126 8.47 -15.33 -7.79
CA ARG A 126 8.60 -16.28 -6.69
C ARG A 126 10.06 -16.67 -6.46
N THR A 127 10.80 -17.05 -7.50
CA THR A 127 12.23 -17.37 -7.39
C THR A 127 13.06 -16.14 -7.02
N GLY A 128 12.69 -14.93 -7.48
CA GLY A 128 13.30 -13.68 -7.09
C GLY A 128 13.15 -13.35 -5.59
N ALA A 129 12.05 -13.76 -4.96
CA ALA A 129 11.86 -13.60 -3.51
C ALA A 129 12.85 -14.44 -2.69
N TRP A 130 13.27 -15.60 -3.18
CA TRP A 130 14.33 -16.41 -2.60
C TRP A 130 15.74 -15.84 -2.86
N ALA A 131 15.94 -15.31 -4.06
CA ALA A 131 17.26 -14.86 -4.50
C ALA A 131 17.71 -13.53 -3.88
N SER A 132 16.76 -12.68 -3.46
CA SER A 132 17.04 -11.32 -3.02
C SER A 132 17.03 -11.19 -1.49
N ASN A 133 18.20 -10.86 -0.91
CA ASN A 133 18.30 -10.32 0.44
C ASN A 133 17.95 -8.84 0.42
N GLN A 134 16.67 -8.50 0.30
CA GLN A 134 16.19 -7.14 0.07
C GLN A 134 16.74 -6.15 1.11
N SER A 135 17.30 -5.03 0.64
CA SER A 135 17.94 -3.95 1.43
C SER A 135 19.31 -4.27 2.02
N SER A 136 19.85 -5.48 1.82
CA SER A 136 21.24 -5.79 2.20
C SER A 136 22.24 -5.22 1.20
N ILE A 137 23.46 -5.01 1.66
CA ILE A 137 24.57 -4.61 0.77
C ILE A 137 24.80 -5.72 -0.24
N LEU A 138 24.88 -5.35 -1.50
CA LEU A 138 25.21 -6.22 -2.62
C LEU A 138 26.62 -5.88 -3.08
N LYS A 139 27.49 -6.87 -3.20
CA LYS A 139 28.87 -6.66 -3.66
C LYS A 139 28.90 -6.15 -5.09
N ASP A 140 28.18 -6.83 -5.96
CA ASP A 140 28.03 -6.49 -7.38
C ASP A 140 26.73 -7.10 -7.94
N ARG A 141 26.41 -6.78 -9.19
CA ARG A 141 25.22 -7.32 -9.85
C ARG A 141 25.31 -8.81 -10.14
N GLU A 142 26.51 -9.32 -10.32
CA GLU A 142 26.76 -10.74 -10.62
C GLU A 142 26.39 -11.65 -9.46
N GLU A 143 26.65 -11.23 -8.22
CA GLU A 143 26.19 -11.95 -7.01
C GLU A 143 24.67 -12.21 -7.04
N LEU A 144 23.88 -11.19 -7.41
CA LEU A 144 22.44 -11.36 -7.52
C LEU A 144 22.04 -12.29 -8.68
N ASN A 145 22.72 -12.17 -9.84
CA ASN A 145 22.48 -13.03 -10.99
C ASN A 145 22.74 -14.51 -10.67
N GLN A 146 23.82 -14.79 -9.96
CA GLN A 146 24.16 -16.14 -9.51
C GLN A 146 23.14 -16.67 -8.52
N SER A 147 22.68 -15.84 -7.59
CA SER A 147 21.60 -16.19 -6.65
C SER A 147 20.30 -16.52 -7.39
N ILE A 148 19.89 -15.70 -8.36
CA ILE A 148 18.71 -15.95 -9.19
C ILE A 148 18.83 -17.30 -9.93
N LYS A 149 20.01 -17.56 -10.55
CA LYS A 149 20.26 -18.82 -11.25
C LYS A 149 20.16 -20.00 -10.28
N LYS A 150 20.82 -19.93 -9.12
CA LYS A 150 20.76 -20.96 -8.08
C LYS A 150 19.34 -21.34 -7.69
N PHE A 151 18.47 -20.38 -7.45
CA PHE A 151 17.09 -20.66 -7.04
C PHE A 151 16.20 -21.12 -8.19
N LYS A 152 16.47 -20.70 -9.43
CA LYS A 152 15.83 -21.29 -10.62
C LYS A 152 16.24 -22.74 -10.83
N ASP A 153 17.50 -23.08 -10.63
CA ASP A 153 17.99 -24.46 -10.73
C ASP A 153 17.47 -25.36 -9.60
N LEU A 154 17.26 -24.79 -8.40
CA LEU A 154 16.66 -25.49 -7.26
C LEU A 154 15.17 -25.76 -7.46
N TYR A 155 14.42 -24.77 -7.95
CA TYR A 155 12.96 -24.81 -8.11
C TYR A 155 12.57 -24.91 -9.59
N LYS A 156 13.02 -25.98 -10.28
CA LYS A 156 12.74 -26.20 -11.71
C LYS A 156 11.26 -26.43 -12.02
N ASP A 157 10.52 -26.99 -11.08
CA ASP A 157 9.05 -27.09 -11.17
C ASP A 157 8.45 -25.72 -10.85
N GLU A 158 8.05 -25.02 -11.91
CA GLU A 158 7.45 -23.70 -11.80
C GLU A 158 6.18 -23.65 -10.96
N ASN A 159 5.47 -24.77 -10.81
CA ASN A 159 4.25 -24.82 -10.02
C ASN A 159 4.52 -25.03 -8.53
N ASN A 160 5.73 -25.48 -8.16
CA ASN A 160 6.07 -25.90 -6.81
C ASN A 160 7.24 -25.09 -6.21
N VAL A 161 7.15 -23.75 -6.26
CA VAL A 161 8.07 -22.86 -5.56
C VAL A 161 7.47 -22.47 -4.23
N PRO A 162 7.98 -22.95 -3.08
CA PRO A 162 7.44 -22.61 -1.77
C PRO A 162 7.68 -21.14 -1.43
N ARG A 163 6.85 -20.57 -0.57
CA ARG A 163 7.05 -19.21 -0.04
C ARG A 163 8.21 -19.22 0.97
N PRO A 164 9.21 -18.33 0.85
CA PRO A 164 10.24 -18.22 1.87
C PRO A 164 9.68 -17.58 3.16
N ASP A 165 10.17 -18.03 4.31
CA ASP A 165 9.70 -17.58 5.64
C ASP A 165 9.79 -16.06 5.84
N HIS A 166 10.77 -15.43 5.20
CA HIS A 166 10.99 -13.99 5.27
C HIS A 166 10.08 -13.18 4.34
N TRP A 167 9.19 -13.80 3.57
CA TRP A 167 8.29 -13.11 2.65
C TRP A 167 6.83 -13.29 3.06
N SER A 168 6.14 -12.21 3.33
CA SER A 168 4.72 -12.22 3.71
C SER A 168 4.08 -10.84 3.46
N GLY A 169 2.84 -10.67 3.89
CA GLY A 169 2.08 -9.43 3.79
C GLY A 169 1.96 -8.69 5.12
N TRP A 170 1.84 -7.38 4.99
CA TRP A 170 1.38 -6.49 6.05
C TRP A 170 0.01 -5.94 5.68
N ARG A 171 -0.90 -5.92 6.66
CA ARG A 171 -2.20 -5.26 6.60
C ARG A 171 -2.16 -4.01 7.46
N LEU A 172 -2.42 -2.84 6.87
CA LEU A 172 -2.63 -1.62 7.63
C LEU A 172 -4.08 -1.61 8.12
N LYS A 173 -4.29 -1.76 9.42
CA LYS A 173 -5.57 -1.52 10.11
C LYS A 173 -5.75 -0.02 10.24
N HIS A 174 -6.62 0.53 9.43
CA HIS A 174 -6.79 1.98 9.31
C HIS A 174 -7.65 2.55 10.42
N HIS A 175 -7.26 3.72 10.93
CA HIS A 175 -8.05 4.53 11.86
C HIS A 175 -8.28 5.95 11.35
N GLU A 176 -7.55 6.38 10.31
CA GLU A 176 -7.77 7.64 9.61
C GLU A 176 -7.63 7.44 8.11
N ILE A 177 -8.55 8.02 7.34
CA ILE A 177 -8.46 8.10 5.87
C ILE A 177 -8.81 9.53 5.46
N GLU A 178 -7.90 10.19 4.75
CA GLU A 178 -8.08 11.54 4.22
C GLU A 178 -8.14 11.48 2.68
N PHE A 179 -9.17 12.05 2.12
CA PHE A 179 -9.36 12.28 0.70
C PHE A 179 -9.06 13.74 0.39
N TRP A 180 -8.25 13.98 -0.63
CA TRP A 180 -7.80 15.29 -1.04
C TRP A 180 -7.99 15.46 -2.55
N LEU A 181 -8.55 16.58 -2.97
CA LEU A 181 -8.70 16.99 -4.36
C LEU A 181 -7.98 18.31 -4.59
N ASP A 182 -7.22 18.41 -5.68
CA ASP A 182 -6.57 19.66 -6.08
C ASP A 182 -7.62 20.74 -6.41
N GLY A 183 -7.38 21.93 -5.93
CA GLY A 183 -8.23 23.10 -6.13
C GLY A 183 -7.45 24.28 -6.73
N GLU A 184 -8.14 25.10 -7.49
CA GLU A 184 -7.58 26.33 -8.03
C GLU A 184 -7.01 27.22 -6.92
N ASN A 185 -5.92 27.92 -7.23
CA ASN A 185 -5.22 28.80 -6.28
C ASN A 185 -4.78 28.12 -4.99
N ARG A 186 -4.58 26.79 -5.01
CA ARG A 186 -4.25 25.95 -3.86
C ARG A 186 -5.35 25.85 -2.78
N ILE A 187 -6.57 26.20 -3.11
CA ILE A 187 -7.74 26.02 -2.22
C ILE A 187 -8.25 24.58 -2.42
N HIS A 188 -7.52 23.65 -1.84
CA HIS A 188 -7.78 22.22 -1.98
C HIS A 188 -8.99 21.78 -1.15
N GLU A 189 -9.73 20.81 -1.67
CA GLU A 189 -10.83 20.20 -0.94
C GLU A 189 -10.36 18.95 -0.17
N ARG A 190 -10.67 18.88 1.12
CA ARG A 190 -10.15 17.82 2.00
C ARG A 190 -11.24 17.29 2.91
N LEU A 191 -11.51 16.00 2.80
CA LEU A 191 -12.42 15.25 3.65
C LEU A 191 -11.66 14.17 4.39
N LYS A 192 -11.67 14.22 5.72
CA LYS A 192 -11.03 13.23 6.58
C LYS A 192 -12.08 12.43 7.34
N TYR A 193 -11.88 11.11 7.35
CA TYR A 193 -12.60 10.18 8.20
C TYR A 193 -11.71 9.75 9.34
N ILE A 194 -12.24 9.79 10.56
CA ILE A 194 -11.57 9.32 11.79
C ILE A 194 -12.45 8.23 12.39
N LYS A 195 -11.86 7.09 12.70
CA LYS A 195 -12.57 5.97 13.32
C LYS A 195 -12.78 6.27 14.81
N GLU A 196 -14.04 6.35 15.21
CA GLU A 196 -14.46 6.50 16.61
C GLU A 196 -15.31 5.28 16.98
N ASN A 197 -14.77 4.39 17.80
CA ASN A 197 -15.37 3.08 18.11
C ASN A 197 -15.56 2.25 16.82
N ASN A 198 -16.80 1.96 16.42
CA ASN A 198 -17.14 1.21 15.21
C ASN A 198 -17.62 2.11 14.06
N ASP A 199 -17.74 3.41 14.28
CA ASP A 199 -18.27 4.37 13.32
C ASP A 199 -17.17 5.29 12.76
N TRP A 200 -17.51 6.03 11.71
CA TRP A 200 -16.63 7.01 11.08
C TRP A 200 -17.16 8.42 11.26
N LYS A 201 -16.34 9.27 11.87
CA LYS A 201 -16.58 10.71 11.94
C LYS A 201 -15.95 11.40 10.74
N LYS A 202 -16.75 12.17 10.02
CA LYS A 202 -16.32 13.01 8.90
C LYS A 202 -15.97 14.41 9.40
N ILE A 203 -14.82 14.93 8.95
CA ILE A 203 -14.38 16.31 9.20
C ILE A 203 -13.82 16.94 7.92
N LEU A 204 -14.11 18.21 7.71
CA LEU A 204 -13.49 19.00 6.67
C LEU A 204 -12.18 19.61 7.19
N LEU A 205 -11.16 19.64 6.35
CA LEU A 205 -9.88 20.26 6.68
C LEU A 205 -9.66 21.49 5.80
N SER A 206 -9.05 22.52 6.38
CA SER A 206 -8.56 23.65 5.58
C SER A 206 -7.48 23.20 4.62
N PRO A 207 -7.36 23.86 3.45
CA PRO A 207 -6.33 23.59 2.44
C PRO A 207 -4.91 23.60 3.00
#